data_60803692539b5f1689fdeee06cf14e75
#
_entry.id   60803692539b5f1689fdeee06cf14e75
#
_cell.length_a   1.000
_cell.length_b   1.000
_cell.length_c   1.000
_cell.angle_alpha   90.00
_cell.angle_beta   90.00
_cell.angle_gamma   90.00
#
_symmetry.space_group_name_H-M   'P 1'
#
loop_
_entity.id
_entity.type
_entity.pdbx_description
1 polymer ?
#
loop_
_entity_poly.entity_id
_entity_poly.type
_entity_poly.pdbx_seq_one_letter_code
_entity_poly.pdbx_strand_id
1 'polypeptide(L)'
;MIRHTVVFTLKHPGGSPEEGKFLEDALVLAEIPGVGTFERLRQVSPKNGFAWGFSMEFADQAAYDVYNAHPEHVAFVRDRWVPEVAEFMEIDYAPL
;
A
#
# COMPACT_ATOMS: atom_id res chain seq x y z
N MET A 1 -14.47 1.14 -11.79
CA MET A 1 -13.33 0.53 -11.11
C MET A 1 -12.34 1.62 -10.69
N ILE A 2 -11.75 1.49 -9.51
CA ILE A 2 -10.68 2.36 -9.05
C ILE A 2 -9.44 1.50 -8.83
N ARG A 3 -8.29 1.92 -9.36
CA ARG A 3 -7.00 1.33 -9.02
C ARG A 3 -6.30 2.26 -8.05
N HIS A 4 -6.18 1.81 -6.80
CA HIS A 4 -5.47 2.51 -5.76
C HIS A 4 -4.01 2.07 -5.76
N THR A 5 -3.10 3.02 -5.90
CA THR A 5 -1.67 2.76 -5.83
C THR A 5 -1.01 3.69 -4.83
N VAL A 6 0.07 3.20 -4.22
CA VAL A 6 0.94 4.00 -3.38
C VAL A 6 2.37 3.56 -3.62
N VAL A 7 3.25 4.52 -3.84
CA VAL A 7 4.69 4.29 -3.87
C VAL A 7 5.30 4.81 -2.58
N PHE A 8 6.33 4.13 -2.06
CA PHE A 8 6.88 4.51 -0.76
C PHE A 8 8.32 4.03 -0.55
N THR A 9 8.96 4.63 0.44
CA THR A 9 10.22 4.16 1.02
C THR A 9 10.02 3.89 2.50
N LEU A 10 10.76 2.94 3.04
CA LEU A 10 10.75 2.61 4.46
C LEU A 10 11.92 3.28 5.18
N LYS A 11 11.76 3.49 6.47
CA LYS A 11 12.85 3.96 7.35
C LYS A 11 13.89 2.88 7.60
N HIS A 12 13.53 1.61 7.36
CA HIS A 12 14.42 0.47 7.54
C HIS A 12 15.47 0.38 6.43
N PRO A 13 16.68 -0.10 6.74
CA PRO A 13 17.69 -0.34 5.71
C PRO A 13 17.22 -1.33 4.65
N GLY A 14 17.62 -1.12 3.41
CA GLY A 14 17.33 -2.04 2.31
C GLY A 14 17.87 -3.44 2.60
N GLY A 15 17.03 -4.47 2.40
CA GLY A 15 17.37 -5.86 2.67
C GLY A 15 17.34 -6.26 4.14
N SER A 16 16.95 -5.37 5.05
CA SER A 16 16.86 -5.69 6.47
C SER A 16 15.70 -6.63 6.78
N PRO A 17 15.77 -7.40 7.90
CA PRO A 17 14.65 -8.21 8.35
C PRO A 17 13.38 -7.38 8.61
N GLU A 18 13.52 -6.16 9.10
CA GLU A 18 12.41 -5.25 9.40
C GLU A 18 11.68 -4.83 8.12
N GLU A 19 12.41 -4.56 7.03
CA GLU A 19 11.82 -4.29 5.73
C GLU A 19 11.00 -5.47 5.24
N GLY A 20 11.58 -6.68 5.29
CA GLY A 20 10.90 -7.90 4.87
C GLY A 20 9.63 -8.16 5.67
N LYS A 21 9.69 -7.92 6.99
CA LYS A 21 8.54 -8.12 7.87
C LYS A 21 7.42 -7.12 7.56
N PHE A 22 7.74 -5.85 7.33
CA PHE A 22 6.74 -4.85 6.94
C PHE A 22 6.01 -5.29 5.66
N LEU A 23 6.76 -5.69 4.64
CA LEU A 23 6.19 -6.10 3.36
C LEU A 23 5.34 -7.37 3.49
N GLU A 24 5.74 -8.31 4.33
CA GLU A 24 4.96 -9.52 4.61
C GLU A 24 3.69 -9.18 5.39
N ASP A 25 3.79 -8.37 6.43
CA ASP A 25 2.64 -8.01 7.27
C ASP A 25 1.61 -7.17 6.51
N ALA A 26 2.02 -6.44 5.46
CA ALA A 26 1.11 -5.69 4.60
C ALA A 26 0.11 -6.57 3.87
N LEU A 27 0.34 -7.88 3.77
CA LEU A 27 -0.61 -8.82 3.18
C LEU A 27 -1.95 -8.84 3.90
N VAL A 28 -2.02 -8.38 5.14
CA VAL A 28 -3.29 -8.24 5.87
C VAL A 28 -4.28 -7.36 5.11
N LEU A 29 -3.79 -6.38 4.36
CA LEU A 29 -4.63 -5.49 3.57
C LEU A 29 -5.37 -6.20 2.45
N ALA A 30 -4.78 -7.28 1.91
CA ALA A 30 -5.40 -8.09 0.85
C ALA A 30 -6.65 -8.83 1.34
N GLU A 31 -6.78 -9.06 2.65
CA GLU A 31 -7.89 -9.79 3.25
C GLU A 31 -9.09 -8.90 3.55
N ILE A 32 -8.95 -7.59 3.43
CA ILE A 32 -10.05 -6.65 3.69
C ILE A 32 -11.11 -6.81 2.59
N PRO A 33 -12.41 -6.96 2.96
CA PRO A 33 -13.48 -7.10 1.96
C PRO A 33 -13.47 -5.96 0.95
N GLY A 34 -13.65 -6.30 -0.33
CA GLY A 34 -13.67 -5.33 -1.43
C GLY A 34 -12.32 -5.08 -2.09
N VAL A 35 -11.22 -5.52 -1.47
CA VAL A 35 -9.89 -5.41 -2.09
C VAL A 35 -9.73 -6.49 -3.15
N GLY A 36 -9.48 -6.07 -4.39
CA GLY A 36 -9.17 -6.97 -5.50
C GLY A 36 -7.74 -6.77 -5.99
N THR A 37 -7.14 -7.84 -6.48
CA THR A 37 -5.82 -7.79 -7.14
C THR A 37 -4.78 -7.02 -6.33
N PHE A 38 -4.60 -7.39 -5.07
CA PHE A 38 -3.57 -6.77 -4.23
C PHE A 38 -2.19 -7.21 -4.68
N GLU A 39 -1.33 -6.23 -5.02
CA GLU A 39 0.03 -6.49 -5.47
C GLU A 39 1.03 -5.68 -4.64
N ARG A 40 2.12 -6.35 -4.26
CA ARG A 40 3.30 -5.70 -3.69
C ARG A 40 4.37 -5.67 -4.78
N LEU A 41 4.90 -4.49 -5.07
CA LEU A 41 5.73 -4.24 -6.24
C LEU A 41 7.03 -3.56 -5.85
N ARG A 42 8.12 -3.91 -6.56
CA ARG A 42 9.38 -3.19 -6.50
C ARG A 42 9.34 -2.06 -7.53
N GLN A 43 9.60 -0.83 -7.08
CA GLN A 43 9.73 0.30 -8.00
C GLN A 43 11.10 0.23 -8.68
N VAL A 44 11.14 0.27 -10.00
CA VAL A 44 12.37 0.04 -10.77
C VAL A 44 12.78 1.19 -11.67
N SER A 45 12.00 2.29 -11.71
CA SER A 45 12.40 3.46 -12.50
C SER A 45 13.51 4.23 -11.79
N PRO A 46 14.60 4.60 -12.50
CA PRO A 46 15.65 5.44 -11.92
C PRO A 46 15.24 6.91 -11.78
N LYS A 47 14.03 7.28 -12.21
CA LYS A 47 13.56 8.67 -12.25
C LYS A 47 12.98 9.17 -10.92
N ASN A 48 12.89 8.30 -9.92
CA ASN A 48 12.42 8.67 -8.59
C ASN A 48 13.13 7.83 -7.53
N GLY A 49 13.00 8.22 -6.28
CA GLY A 49 13.66 7.57 -5.15
C GLY A 49 12.81 6.57 -4.38
N PHE A 50 11.59 6.26 -4.85
CA PHE A 50 10.76 5.29 -4.14
C PHE A 50 11.25 3.87 -4.38
N ALA A 51 11.11 3.02 -3.37
CA ALA A 51 11.59 1.64 -3.42
C ALA A 51 10.48 0.64 -3.72
N TRP A 52 9.28 0.88 -3.20
CA TRP A 52 8.18 -0.09 -3.17
C TRP A 52 6.89 0.52 -3.65
N GLY A 53 5.97 -0.33 -4.08
CA GLY A 53 4.62 0.08 -4.40
C GLY A 53 3.61 -0.98 -3.99
N PHE A 54 2.42 -0.53 -3.61
CA PHE A 54 1.24 -1.38 -3.50
C PHE A 54 0.23 -0.95 -4.55
N SER A 55 -0.47 -1.92 -5.11
CA SER A 55 -1.55 -1.70 -6.06
C SER A 55 -2.71 -2.60 -5.71
N MET A 56 -3.92 -2.05 -5.72
CA MET A 56 -5.14 -2.81 -5.49
C MET A 56 -6.30 -2.20 -6.26
N GLU A 57 -7.33 -2.99 -6.50
CA GLU A 57 -8.50 -2.58 -7.27
C GLU A 57 -9.75 -2.61 -6.39
N PHE A 58 -10.62 -1.64 -6.61
CA PHE A 58 -11.95 -1.56 -6.01
C PHE A 58 -13.00 -1.44 -7.12
N ALA A 59 -14.16 -2.07 -6.92
CA ALA A 59 -15.23 -2.03 -7.91
C ALA A 59 -15.71 -0.60 -8.17
N ASP A 60 -15.77 0.23 -7.11
CA ASP A 60 -16.25 1.61 -7.15
C ASP A 60 -15.71 2.41 -5.97
N GLN A 61 -16.09 3.69 -5.91
CA GLN A 61 -15.68 4.58 -4.84
C GLN A 61 -16.21 4.12 -3.48
N ALA A 62 -17.42 3.57 -3.44
CA ALA A 62 -18.01 3.10 -2.18
C ALA A 62 -17.19 1.96 -1.57
N ALA A 63 -16.72 1.02 -2.39
CA ALA A 63 -15.85 -0.06 -1.92
C ALA A 63 -14.51 0.47 -1.40
N TYR A 64 -13.94 1.47 -2.08
CA TYR A 64 -12.71 2.12 -1.63
C TYR A 64 -12.91 2.83 -0.30
N ASP A 65 -14.02 3.55 -0.14
CA ASP A 65 -14.33 4.25 1.11
C ASP A 65 -14.48 3.27 2.28
N VAL A 66 -15.10 2.11 2.05
CA VAL A 66 -15.21 1.05 3.06
C VAL A 66 -13.82 0.54 3.47
N TYR A 67 -12.92 0.33 2.52
CA TYR A 67 -11.54 -0.06 2.79
C TYR A 67 -10.82 0.97 3.66
N ASN A 68 -10.91 2.25 3.29
CA ASN A 68 -10.24 3.32 4.04
C ASN A 68 -10.70 3.41 5.48
N ALA A 69 -11.97 3.13 5.75
CA ALA A 69 -12.56 3.18 7.09
C ALA A 69 -12.47 1.84 7.84
N HIS A 70 -12.05 0.77 7.17
CA HIS A 70 -12.03 -0.56 7.79
C HIS A 70 -11.02 -0.62 8.94
N PRO A 71 -11.38 -1.25 10.09
CA PRO A 71 -10.48 -1.31 11.25
C PRO A 71 -9.10 -1.90 10.97
N GLU A 72 -8.99 -2.89 10.09
CA GLU A 72 -7.72 -3.49 9.70
C GLU A 72 -6.82 -2.48 8.97
N HIS A 73 -7.40 -1.66 8.07
CA HIS A 73 -6.67 -0.62 7.37
C HIS A 73 -6.23 0.48 8.35
N VAL A 74 -7.15 0.95 9.19
CA VAL A 74 -6.87 1.99 10.19
C VAL A 74 -5.75 1.55 11.13
N ALA A 75 -5.81 0.31 11.62
CA ALA A 75 -4.79 -0.24 12.51
C ALA A 75 -3.42 -0.37 11.81
N PHE A 76 -3.39 -0.86 10.57
CA PHE A 76 -2.14 -0.96 9.81
C PHE A 76 -1.51 0.41 9.59
N VAL A 77 -2.30 1.41 9.22
CA VAL A 77 -1.78 2.78 9.02
C VAL A 77 -1.21 3.34 10.32
N ARG A 78 -1.95 3.23 11.41
CA ARG A 78 -1.53 3.78 12.71
C ARG A 78 -0.30 3.08 13.27
N ASP A 79 -0.27 1.75 13.23
CA ASP A 79 0.72 0.95 13.96
C ASP A 79 1.94 0.58 13.11
N ARG A 80 1.83 0.60 11.80
CA ARG A 80 2.89 0.16 10.90
C ARG A 80 3.31 1.23 9.89
N TRP A 81 2.35 1.80 9.16
CA TRP A 81 2.64 2.77 8.09
C TRP A 81 3.26 4.04 8.65
N VAL A 82 2.59 4.70 9.57
CA VAL A 82 3.06 5.97 10.14
C VAL A 82 4.43 5.83 10.79
N PRO A 83 4.70 4.79 11.62
CA PRO A 83 6.03 4.65 12.24
C PRO A 83 7.14 4.24 11.28
N GLU A 84 6.83 3.50 10.20
CA GLU A 84 7.86 2.81 9.42
C GLU A 84 8.08 3.37 8.01
N VAL A 85 7.13 4.14 7.46
CA VAL A 85 7.26 4.74 6.12
C VAL A 85 7.93 6.09 6.22
N ALA A 86 8.99 6.31 5.42
CA ALA A 86 9.73 7.57 5.38
C ALA A 86 9.06 8.58 4.46
N GLU A 87 8.72 8.17 3.24
CA GLU A 87 8.09 9.01 2.22
C GLU A 87 7.12 8.17 1.41
N PHE A 88 6.04 8.78 0.95
CA PHE A 88 5.08 8.08 0.08
C PHE A 88 4.33 9.06 -0.81
N MET A 89 3.74 8.50 -1.88
CA MET A 89 2.82 9.22 -2.76
C MET A 89 1.69 8.28 -3.15
N GLU A 90 0.46 8.70 -2.91
CA GLU A 90 -0.73 7.99 -3.37
C GLU A 90 -1.13 8.47 -4.75
N ILE A 91 -1.44 7.52 -5.64
CA ILE A 91 -1.94 7.81 -6.99
C ILE A 91 -3.09 6.85 -7.24
N ASP A 92 -4.29 7.39 -7.43
CA ASP A 92 -5.48 6.61 -7.70
C ASP A 92 -5.92 6.85 -9.16
N TYR A 93 -6.28 5.76 -9.83
CA TYR A 93 -6.69 5.80 -11.23
C TYR A 93 -8.13 5.34 -11.39
N ALA A 94 -8.82 5.99 -12.33
CA ALA A 94 -10.07 5.49 -12.89
C ALA A 94 -9.89 5.34 -14.40
N PRO A 95 -10.58 4.38 -15.06
CA PRO A 95 -10.56 4.29 -16.52
C PRO A 95 -11.07 5.57 -17.17
N LEU A 96 -10.51 5.90 -18.34
CA LEU A 96 -10.92 7.08 -19.10
C LEU A 96 -12.30 6.89 -19.77
#